data_8c89863d5c1e5ef1a66c6f74ab6e9e31
#
_entry.id   8c89863d5c1e5ef1a66c6f74ab6e9e31
#
_cell.length_a   1.000
_cell.length_b   1.000
_cell.length_c   1.000
_cell.angle_alpha   90.00
_cell.angle_beta   90.00
_cell.angle_gamma   90.00
#
_symmetry.space_group_name_H-M   'P 1'
#
loop_
_entity.id
_entity.type
_entity.pdbx_description
1 polymer ?
#
loop_
_entity_poly.entity_id
_entity_poly.type
_entity_poly.pdbx_seq_one_letter_code
_entity_poly.pdbx_strand_id
1 'polypeptide(L)'
;MIVVGLGPGDPSLVTVKAVEALRRADVVYVPASSRSERSLAERIVRRYTDAEVVVVEFPMGRTTEEELRRIAQEIEAGGNAVYAQLGDPTLYSTFARLMPFVKTPAEFVPGVTSITACAQYAGRVLAVGDQALAVVPASRRDLLEAAAELFDLVVVIKANRNVDVVNKLLRRFGGVAVRRCYMENGEVSEEVTWDDYFTVAYIWRGR
;
A
#
# COMPACT_ATOMS: atom_id res chain seq x y z
N MET A 1 13.42 -15.47 5.74
CA MET A 1 11.97 -15.09 5.67
C MET A 1 11.72 -14.38 4.36
N ILE A 2 10.59 -14.64 3.69
CA ILE A 2 10.21 -13.98 2.44
C ILE A 2 9.08 -12.97 2.73
N VAL A 3 9.20 -11.76 2.17
CA VAL A 3 8.20 -10.69 2.30
C VAL A 3 7.67 -10.36 0.92
N VAL A 4 6.38 -10.58 0.68
CA VAL A 4 5.78 -10.43 -0.64
C VAL A 4 4.79 -9.26 -0.72
N GLY A 5 4.80 -8.55 -1.84
CA GLY A 5 3.79 -7.59 -2.22
C GLY A 5 2.65 -8.26 -3.00
N LEU A 6 1.42 -8.02 -2.54
CA LEU A 6 0.19 -8.59 -3.13
C LEU A 6 -0.46 -7.68 -4.18
N GLY A 7 0.16 -6.55 -4.49
CA GLY A 7 -0.43 -5.58 -5.41
C GLY A 7 -1.57 -4.75 -4.80
N PRO A 8 -2.31 -4.00 -5.63
CA PRO A 8 -3.25 -2.97 -5.18
C PRO A 8 -4.61 -3.52 -4.69
N GLY A 9 -4.91 -4.80 -4.93
CA GLY A 9 -6.17 -5.38 -4.46
C GLY A 9 -6.77 -6.46 -5.38
N ASP A 10 -6.55 -6.39 -6.68
CA ASP A 10 -6.90 -7.45 -7.62
C ASP A 10 -5.89 -8.60 -7.53
N PRO A 11 -6.33 -9.83 -7.25
CA PRO A 11 -5.44 -10.99 -7.24
C PRO A 11 -4.64 -11.17 -8.54
N SER A 12 -5.19 -10.83 -9.70
CA SER A 12 -4.50 -10.96 -10.99
C SER A 12 -3.26 -10.07 -11.13
N LEU A 13 -3.12 -9.07 -10.24
CA LEU A 13 -1.96 -8.18 -10.18
C LEU A 13 -0.87 -8.64 -9.19
N VAL A 14 -1.00 -9.84 -8.63
CA VAL A 14 0.06 -10.48 -7.86
C VAL A 14 1.15 -10.95 -8.82
N THR A 15 2.41 -10.67 -8.51
CA THR A 15 3.51 -11.08 -9.39
C THR A 15 3.70 -12.60 -9.37
N VAL A 16 4.19 -13.16 -10.49
CA VAL A 16 4.47 -14.60 -10.59
C VAL A 16 5.40 -15.07 -9.47
N LYS A 17 6.47 -14.28 -9.18
CA LYS A 17 7.40 -14.61 -8.09
C LYS A 17 6.71 -14.63 -6.72
N ALA A 18 5.75 -13.73 -6.47
CA ALA A 18 4.97 -13.73 -5.23
C ALA A 18 4.08 -14.98 -5.13
N VAL A 19 3.41 -15.38 -6.22
CA VAL A 19 2.62 -16.63 -6.28
C VAL A 19 3.48 -17.86 -5.99
N GLU A 20 4.68 -17.93 -6.56
CA GLU A 20 5.62 -19.03 -6.31
C GLU A 20 6.06 -19.09 -4.84
N ALA A 21 6.32 -17.93 -4.22
CA ALA A 21 6.66 -17.85 -2.80
C ALA A 21 5.49 -18.31 -1.92
N LEU A 22 4.27 -17.85 -2.21
CA LEU A 22 3.06 -18.24 -1.48
C LEU A 22 2.78 -19.75 -1.57
N ARG A 23 2.99 -20.37 -2.75
CA ARG A 23 2.78 -21.82 -2.95
C ARG A 23 3.77 -22.70 -2.20
N ARG A 24 4.95 -22.18 -1.87
CA ARG A 24 6.01 -22.91 -1.15
C ARG A 24 5.97 -22.67 0.35
N ALA A 25 5.14 -21.73 0.82
CA ALA A 25 5.04 -21.39 2.22
C ALA A 25 4.35 -22.51 3.02
N ASP A 26 4.83 -22.76 4.24
CA ASP A 26 4.12 -23.57 5.22
C ASP A 26 3.08 -22.74 5.95
N VAL A 27 3.39 -21.46 6.20
CA VAL A 27 2.51 -20.48 6.82
C VAL A 27 2.66 -19.10 6.17
N VAL A 28 1.53 -18.40 5.99
CA VAL A 28 1.51 -17.03 5.46
C VAL A 28 0.91 -16.08 6.48
N TYR A 29 1.69 -15.09 6.88
CA TYR A 29 1.25 -14.01 7.78
C TYR A 29 0.75 -12.81 6.98
N VAL A 30 -0.43 -12.34 7.31
CA VAL A 30 -1.05 -11.16 6.66
C VAL A 30 -1.42 -10.09 7.69
N PRO A 31 -1.09 -8.81 7.47
CA PRO A 31 -1.48 -7.74 8.38
C PRO A 31 -2.96 -7.40 8.23
N ALA A 32 -3.60 -7.08 9.35
CA ALA A 32 -4.93 -6.49 9.40
C ALA A 32 -5.01 -5.42 10.49
N SER A 33 -5.95 -4.48 10.35
CA SER A 33 -6.22 -3.48 11.38
C SER A 33 -7.02 -4.05 12.57
N SER A 34 -7.74 -5.15 12.33
CA SER A 34 -8.52 -5.89 13.31
C SER A 34 -8.60 -7.36 12.89
N ARG A 35 -8.63 -8.28 13.86
CA ARG A 35 -8.83 -9.72 13.60
C ARG A 35 -10.28 -10.08 13.22
N SER A 36 -11.22 -9.21 13.48
CA SER A 36 -12.66 -9.46 13.22
C SER A 36 -13.06 -9.36 11.76
N GLU A 37 -12.25 -8.72 10.92
CA GLU A 37 -12.52 -8.56 9.49
C GLU A 37 -11.55 -9.41 8.67
N ARG A 38 -12.08 -10.19 7.71
CA ARG A 38 -11.25 -10.86 6.71
C ARG A 38 -10.47 -9.82 5.94
N SER A 39 -9.16 -9.79 6.13
CA SER A 39 -8.31 -8.82 5.47
C SER A 39 -8.34 -9.05 3.95
N LEU A 40 -8.27 -7.96 3.17
CA LEU A 40 -8.16 -8.08 1.72
C LEU A 40 -6.92 -8.90 1.34
N ALA A 41 -5.82 -8.76 2.08
CA ALA A 41 -4.61 -9.54 1.89
C ALA A 41 -4.88 -11.05 2.07
N GLU A 42 -5.63 -11.46 3.12
CA GLU A 42 -6.02 -12.84 3.33
C GLU A 42 -6.83 -13.40 2.15
N ARG A 43 -7.81 -12.64 1.65
CA ARG A 43 -8.63 -13.07 0.48
C ARG A 43 -7.79 -13.30 -0.77
N ILE A 44 -6.76 -12.47 -0.98
CA ILE A 44 -5.84 -12.61 -2.11
C ILE A 44 -4.97 -13.85 -1.93
N VAL A 45 -4.33 -14.01 -0.76
CA VAL A 45 -3.43 -15.11 -0.44
C VAL A 45 -4.11 -16.46 -0.64
N ARG A 46 -5.34 -16.62 -0.12
CA ARG A 46 -6.11 -17.87 -0.22
C ARG A 46 -6.47 -18.30 -1.66
N ARG A 47 -6.24 -17.44 -2.65
CA ARG A 47 -6.36 -17.84 -4.08
C ARG A 47 -5.14 -18.59 -4.60
N TYR A 48 -4.00 -18.50 -3.91
CA TYR A 48 -2.73 -18.98 -4.42
C TYR A 48 -2.08 -20.06 -3.58
N THR A 49 -2.55 -20.28 -2.34
CA THR A 49 -1.99 -21.30 -1.45
C THR A 49 -3.04 -21.88 -0.54
N ASP A 50 -2.83 -23.16 -0.18
CA ASP A 50 -3.57 -23.90 0.86
C ASP A 50 -2.82 -23.87 2.20
N ALA A 51 -1.69 -23.15 2.29
CA ALA A 51 -0.93 -22.98 3.54
C ALA A 51 -1.79 -22.35 4.64
N GLU A 52 -1.39 -22.53 5.88
CA GLU A 52 -1.99 -21.84 7.00
C GLU A 52 -1.85 -20.32 6.81
N VAL A 53 -2.96 -19.56 6.96
CA VAL A 53 -2.95 -18.11 6.88
C VAL A 53 -3.25 -17.52 8.25
N VAL A 54 -2.26 -16.85 8.81
CA VAL A 54 -2.32 -16.21 10.12
C VAL A 54 -2.51 -14.70 9.96
N VAL A 55 -3.61 -14.18 10.49
CA VAL A 55 -3.88 -12.74 10.49
C VAL A 55 -3.18 -12.09 11.69
N VAL A 56 -2.24 -11.19 11.39
CA VAL A 56 -1.49 -10.44 12.40
C VAL A 56 -2.12 -9.07 12.58
N GLU A 57 -2.55 -8.77 13.78
CA GLU A 57 -3.20 -7.50 14.07
C GLU A 57 -2.19 -6.38 14.29
N PHE A 58 -2.39 -5.29 13.54
CA PHE A 58 -1.69 -4.02 13.70
C PHE A 58 -2.72 -2.93 14.03
N PRO A 59 -3.00 -2.68 15.32
CA PRO A 59 -3.93 -1.63 15.71
C PRO A 59 -3.55 -0.28 15.09
N MET A 60 -4.53 0.39 14.47
CA MET A 60 -4.31 1.68 13.84
C MET A 60 -3.89 2.71 14.89
N GLY A 61 -2.68 3.24 14.77
CA GLY A 61 -2.20 4.39 15.51
C GLY A 61 -1.19 4.14 16.63
N ARG A 62 -1.16 2.99 17.31
CA ARG A 62 -0.27 2.75 18.47
C ARG A 62 0.07 1.28 18.70
N THR A 63 0.76 0.66 17.77
CA THR A 63 1.42 -0.62 18.08
C THR A 63 2.69 -0.33 18.87
N THR A 64 2.81 -0.86 20.07
CA THR A 64 3.97 -0.67 20.93
C THR A 64 5.18 -1.45 20.42
N GLU A 65 6.37 -1.10 20.89
CA GLU A 65 7.59 -1.82 20.55
C GLU A 65 7.54 -3.28 21.01
N GLU A 66 6.95 -3.52 22.16
CA GLU A 66 6.77 -4.86 22.72
C GLU A 66 5.85 -5.73 21.84
N GLU A 67 4.74 -5.18 21.38
CA GLU A 67 3.85 -5.85 20.42
C GLU A 67 4.56 -6.17 19.11
N LEU A 68 5.36 -5.23 18.56
CA LEU A 68 6.14 -5.46 17.35
C LEU A 68 7.16 -6.58 17.53
N ARG A 69 7.85 -6.64 18.67
CA ARG A 69 8.77 -7.73 19.01
C ARG A 69 8.07 -9.08 19.08
N ARG A 70 6.91 -9.13 19.72
CA ARG A 70 6.11 -10.36 19.82
C ARG A 70 5.67 -10.84 18.43
N ILE A 71 5.17 -9.92 17.58
CA ILE A 71 4.78 -10.24 16.21
C ILE A 71 5.97 -10.75 15.39
N ALA A 72 7.12 -10.10 15.48
CA ALA A 72 8.33 -10.53 14.78
C ALA A 72 8.76 -11.95 15.22
N GLN A 73 8.73 -12.25 16.51
CA GLN A 73 9.02 -13.59 17.03
C GLN A 73 8.02 -14.64 16.54
N GLU A 74 6.72 -14.31 16.51
CA GLU A 74 5.67 -15.21 16.00
C GLU A 74 5.92 -15.56 14.54
N ILE A 75 6.24 -14.58 13.70
CA ILE A 75 6.52 -14.79 12.28
C ILE A 75 7.80 -15.63 12.09
N GLU A 76 8.84 -15.37 12.87
CA GLU A 76 10.10 -16.12 12.78
C GLU A 76 9.99 -17.57 13.25
N ALA A 77 9.05 -17.88 14.13
CA ALA A 77 8.80 -19.25 14.60
C ALA A 77 8.08 -20.12 13.56
N GLY A 78 7.50 -19.55 12.51
CA GLY A 78 6.69 -20.23 11.52
C GLY A 78 7.43 -21.06 10.47
N GLY A 79 8.73 -21.37 10.66
CA GLY A 79 9.50 -22.19 9.71
C GLY A 79 9.66 -21.50 8.34
N ASN A 80 9.18 -22.12 7.25
CA ASN A 80 9.19 -21.53 5.92
C ASN A 80 8.03 -20.51 5.78
N ALA A 81 8.17 -19.39 6.50
CA ALA A 81 7.15 -18.37 6.61
C ALA A 81 7.25 -17.30 5.50
N VAL A 82 6.10 -16.90 4.98
CA VAL A 82 5.94 -15.75 4.10
C VAL A 82 5.13 -14.68 4.82
N TYR A 83 5.62 -13.43 4.81
CA TYR A 83 4.83 -12.27 5.21
C TYR A 83 4.27 -11.59 3.96
N ALA A 84 2.95 -11.50 3.84
CA ALA A 84 2.28 -10.99 2.64
C ALA A 84 1.44 -9.75 2.95
N GLN A 85 1.66 -8.65 2.22
CA GLN A 85 0.96 -7.39 2.41
C GLN A 85 0.52 -6.75 1.11
N LEU A 86 -0.48 -5.87 1.16
CA LEU A 86 -0.94 -5.10 -0.01
C LEU A 86 0.16 -4.16 -0.53
N GLY A 87 0.09 -3.87 -1.84
CA GLY A 87 1.03 -3.00 -2.53
C GLY A 87 2.41 -3.63 -2.69
N ASP A 88 3.44 -2.81 -2.52
CA ASP A 88 4.85 -3.20 -2.54
C ASP A 88 5.43 -3.24 -1.12
N PRO A 89 6.24 -4.23 -0.75
CA PRO A 89 6.73 -4.40 0.61
C PRO A 89 7.79 -3.38 1.05
N THR A 90 8.31 -2.58 0.14
CA THR A 90 9.31 -1.56 0.43
C THR A 90 8.74 -0.14 0.54
N LEU A 91 7.45 0.04 0.17
CA LEU A 91 6.83 1.37 0.12
C LEU A 91 5.66 1.51 1.11
N TYR A 92 5.85 2.31 2.17
CA TYR A 92 4.88 2.52 3.26
C TYR A 92 4.38 1.22 3.92
N SER A 93 5.28 0.28 4.02
CA SER A 93 5.08 -1.10 4.46
C SER A 93 4.82 -1.22 5.96
N THR A 94 3.89 -2.10 6.34
CA THR A 94 3.75 -2.53 7.75
C THR A 94 4.93 -3.38 8.18
N PHE A 95 5.51 -4.19 7.28
CA PHE A 95 6.70 -4.98 7.58
C PHE A 95 7.91 -4.11 7.94
N ALA A 96 8.03 -2.91 7.37
CA ALA A 96 9.12 -1.98 7.72
C ALA A 96 9.16 -1.64 9.22
N ARG A 97 8.02 -1.73 9.92
CA ARG A 97 7.94 -1.55 11.38
C ARG A 97 8.43 -2.77 12.15
N LEU A 98 8.39 -3.95 11.55
CA LEU A 98 8.87 -5.21 12.12
C LEU A 98 10.37 -5.43 11.91
N MET A 99 10.92 -4.87 10.83
CA MET A 99 12.34 -5.07 10.45
C MET A 99 13.34 -4.92 11.60
N PRO A 100 13.22 -3.91 12.49
CA PRO A 100 14.17 -3.77 13.61
C PRO A 100 14.17 -4.92 14.61
N PHE A 101 13.12 -5.75 14.61
CA PHE A 101 12.89 -6.84 15.56
C PHE A 101 13.05 -8.23 14.94
N VAL A 102 13.13 -8.30 13.61
CA VAL A 102 13.34 -9.54 12.87
C VAL A 102 14.85 -9.84 12.81
N LYS A 103 15.23 -11.06 13.18
CA LYS A 103 16.63 -11.52 13.19
C LYS A 103 17.03 -12.21 11.88
N THR A 104 16.08 -12.89 11.26
CA THR A 104 16.28 -13.60 9.98
C THR A 104 16.34 -12.60 8.83
N PRO A 105 17.35 -12.67 7.95
CA PRO A 105 17.39 -11.83 6.74
C PRO A 105 16.10 -11.95 5.94
N ALA A 106 15.55 -10.80 5.52
CA ALA A 106 14.32 -10.72 4.74
C ALA A 106 14.66 -10.63 3.23
N GLU A 107 14.10 -11.54 2.43
CA GLU A 107 14.06 -11.43 0.98
C GLU A 107 12.77 -10.75 0.58
N PHE A 108 12.85 -9.64 -0.18
CA PHE A 108 11.69 -8.92 -0.67
C PHE A 108 11.31 -9.37 -2.08
N VAL A 109 10.04 -9.69 -2.26
CA VAL A 109 9.43 -9.96 -3.57
C VAL A 109 8.54 -8.76 -3.93
N PRO A 110 8.87 -8.02 -5.00
CA PRO A 110 8.14 -6.82 -5.40
C PRO A 110 6.65 -7.08 -5.65
N GLY A 111 5.83 -6.09 -5.31
CA GLY A 111 4.43 -6.04 -5.67
C GLY A 111 4.08 -4.78 -6.45
N VAL A 112 2.97 -4.79 -7.18
CA VAL A 112 2.47 -3.60 -7.88
C VAL A 112 2.00 -2.58 -6.86
N THR A 113 2.64 -1.40 -6.83
CA THR A 113 2.26 -0.33 -5.90
C THR A 113 0.99 0.39 -6.34
N SER A 114 0.16 0.82 -5.38
CA SER A 114 -1.02 1.65 -5.67
C SER A 114 -0.67 2.98 -6.34
N ILE A 115 0.55 3.49 -6.17
CA ILE A 115 1.02 4.73 -6.80
C ILE A 115 0.94 4.64 -8.32
N THR A 116 1.42 3.55 -8.91
CA THR A 116 1.35 3.34 -10.36
C THR A 116 0.03 2.73 -10.79
N ALA A 117 -0.48 1.77 -10.05
CA ALA A 117 -1.71 1.06 -10.38
C ALA A 117 -2.94 1.98 -10.44
N CYS A 118 -3.12 2.85 -9.45
CA CYS A 118 -4.28 3.75 -9.44
C CYS A 118 -4.21 4.81 -10.55
N ALA A 119 -3.02 5.23 -10.98
CA ALA A 119 -2.87 6.09 -12.15
C ALA A 119 -3.32 5.37 -13.44
N GLN A 120 -2.89 4.10 -13.61
CA GLN A 120 -3.32 3.27 -14.73
C GLN A 120 -4.83 3.03 -14.72
N TYR A 121 -5.41 2.78 -13.54
CA TYR A 121 -6.86 2.65 -13.36
C TYR A 121 -7.62 3.90 -13.81
N ALA A 122 -7.05 5.09 -13.59
CA ALA A 122 -7.58 6.37 -14.06
C ALA A 122 -7.18 6.72 -15.50
N GLY A 123 -6.50 5.84 -16.23
CA GLY A 123 -6.03 6.10 -17.59
C GLY A 123 -4.98 7.22 -17.67
N ARG A 124 -4.15 7.38 -16.64
CA ARG A 124 -3.16 8.47 -16.55
C ARG A 124 -1.72 7.94 -16.59
N VAL A 125 -0.87 8.64 -17.33
CA VAL A 125 0.58 8.48 -17.29
C VAL A 125 1.14 9.41 -16.22
N LEU A 126 2.05 8.89 -15.38
CA LEU A 126 2.61 9.65 -14.25
C LEU A 126 3.66 10.66 -14.70
N ALA A 127 4.67 10.21 -15.41
CA ALA A 127 5.77 11.07 -15.84
C ALA A 127 6.34 10.62 -17.18
N VAL A 128 6.87 11.56 -17.96
CA VAL A 128 7.52 11.33 -19.26
C VAL A 128 8.82 12.14 -19.32
N GLY A 129 9.86 11.54 -19.86
CA GLY A 129 11.17 12.19 -20.01
C GLY A 129 11.76 12.62 -18.65
N ASP A 130 12.07 13.90 -18.52
CA ASP A 130 12.72 14.47 -17.34
C ASP A 130 11.73 14.99 -16.28
N GLN A 131 10.43 14.69 -16.41
CA GLN A 131 9.45 15.12 -15.44
C GLN A 131 9.73 14.51 -14.06
N ALA A 132 9.78 15.36 -13.04
CA ALA A 132 9.99 14.97 -11.65
C ALA A 132 8.66 14.73 -10.94
N LEU A 133 8.59 13.64 -10.18
CA LEU A 133 7.41 13.35 -9.35
C LEU A 133 7.77 13.25 -7.86
N ALA A 134 6.86 13.68 -7.01
CA ALA A 134 6.93 13.48 -5.57
C ALA A 134 5.80 12.57 -5.08
N VAL A 135 6.10 11.73 -4.08
CA VAL A 135 5.09 10.94 -3.35
C VAL A 135 4.98 11.50 -1.94
N VAL A 136 3.81 12.05 -1.60
CA VAL A 136 3.59 12.75 -0.33
C VAL A 136 2.37 12.16 0.38
N PRO A 137 2.50 11.70 1.65
CA PRO A 137 1.33 11.34 2.43
C PRO A 137 0.47 12.57 2.73
N ALA A 138 -0.86 12.46 2.59
CA ALA A 138 -1.77 13.60 2.86
C ALA A 138 -1.67 14.15 4.29
N SER A 139 -1.16 13.35 5.25
CA SER A 139 -0.89 13.81 6.62
C SER A 139 0.25 14.86 6.72
N ARG A 140 1.10 14.96 5.69
CA ARG A 140 2.21 15.93 5.61
C ARG A 140 1.74 17.18 4.88
N ARG A 141 0.79 17.90 5.52
CA ARG A 141 0.22 19.15 5.00
C ARG A 141 1.30 20.18 4.65
N ASP A 142 2.34 20.25 5.47
CA ASP A 142 3.52 21.11 5.31
C ASP A 142 4.25 20.88 3.97
N LEU A 143 4.26 19.64 3.49
CA LEU A 143 4.94 19.26 2.25
C LEU A 143 4.05 19.31 1.02
N LEU A 144 2.71 19.15 1.16
CA LEU A 144 1.81 19.06 0.02
C LEU A 144 1.84 20.30 -0.86
N GLU A 145 1.70 21.49 -0.25
CA GLU A 145 1.69 22.77 -0.99
C GLU A 145 3.06 23.03 -1.63
N ALA A 146 4.15 22.81 -0.88
CA ALA A 146 5.50 22.99 -1.40
C ALA A 146 5.81 22.02 -2.55
N ALA A 147 5.42 20.74 -2.42
CA ALA A 147 5.63 19.76 -3.48
C ALA A 147 4.85 20.11 -4.75
N ALA A 148 3.60 20.58 -4.64
CA ALA A 148 2.77 20.97 -5.78
C ALA A 148 3.34 22.17 -6.56
N GLU A 149 4.15 23.02 -5.91
CA GLU A 149 4.84 24.13 -6.57
C GLU A 149 6.17 23.69 -7.22
N LEU A 150 6.82 22.63 -6.74
CA LEU A 150 8.17 22.24 -7.17
C LEU A 150 8.17 21.11 -8.21
N PHE A 151 7.28 20.14 -8.09
CA PHE A 151 7.29 18.94 -8.92
C PHE A 151 6.25 19.01 -10.04
N ASP A 152 6.52 18.33 -11.16
CA ASP A 152 5.60 18.23 -12.29
C ASP A 152 4.36 17.38 -11.94
N LEU A 153 4.55 16.41 -11.05
CA LEU A 153 3.47 15.59 -10.50
C LEU A 153 3.66 15.37 -9.00
N VAL A 154 2.58 15.53 -8.23
CA VAL A 154 2.52 15.06 -6.85
C VAL A 154 1.52 13.93 -6.74
N VAL A 155 1.98 12.77 -6.26
CA VAL A 155 1.15 11.64 -5.89
C VAL A 155 0.86 11.73 -4.40
N VAL A 156 -0.40 11.96 -4.05
CA VAL A 156 -0.85 12.09 -2.66
C VAL A 156 -1.43 10.76 -2.21
N ILE A 157 -0.73 10.07 -1.32
CA ILE A 157 -1.23 8.82 -0.74
C ILE A 157 -2.04 9.08 0.53
N LYS A 158 -2.98 8.16 0.85
CA LYS A 158 -3.92 8.31 1.98
C LYS A 158 -4.68 9.66 1.87
N ALA A 159 -5.14 9.97 0.66
CA ALA A 159 -5.71 11.27 0.32
C ALA A 159 -7.07 11.54 0.99
N ASN A 160 -7.63 10.56 1.73
CA ASN A 160 -8.76 10.76 2.64
C ASN A 160 -8.42 11.60 3.89
N ARG A 161 -7.12 11.92 4.09
CA ARG A 161 -6.67 12.81 5.17
C ARG A 161 -6.40 14.22 4.62
N ASN A 162 -6.71 15.24 5.40
CA ASN A 162 -6.57 16.64 4.96
C ASN A 162 -7.21 16.91 3.58
N VAL A 163 -8.41 16.39 3.37
CA VAL A 163 -9.18 16.45 2.12
C VAL A 163 -9.34 17.89 1.64
N ASP A 164 -9.50 18.84 2.55
CA ASP A 164 -9.57 20.28 2.26
C ASP A 164 -8.35 20.77 1.47
N VAL A 165 -7.14 20.39 1.90
CA VAL A 165 -5.89 20.76 1.22
C VAL A 165 -5.75 20.02 -0.10
N VAL A 166 -6.01 18.72 -0.12
CA VAL A 166 -5.93 17.91 -1.34
C VAL A 166 -6.86 18.46 -2.42
N ASN A 167 -8.12 18.74 -2.08
CA ASN A 167 -9.09 19.28 -3.04
C ASN A 167 -8.75 20.71 -3.48
N LYS A 168 -8.21 21.55 -2.57
CA LYS A 168 -7.69 22.88 -2.95
C LYS A 168 -6.60 22.77 -4.03
N LEU A 169 -5.68 21.81 -3.88
CA LEU A 169 -4.60 21.59 -4.85
C LEU A 169 -5.11 20.98 -6.16
N LEU A 170 -6.05 20.02 -6.10
CA LEU A 170 -6.70 19.45 -7.29
C LEU A 170 -7.40 20.54 -8.11
N ARG A 171 -8.15 21.45 -7.46
CA ARG A 171 -8.80 22.59 -8.15
C ARG A 171 -7.82 23.58 -8.75
N ARG A 172 -6.69 23.83 -8.04
CA ARG A 172 -5.70 24.83 -8.47
C ARG A 172 -4.83 24.36 -9.63
N PHE A 173 -4.37 23.13 -9.59
CA PHE A 173 -3.37 22.61 -10.54
C PHE A 173 -3.96 21.61 -11.54
N GLY A 174 -5.15 21.09 -11.27
CA GLY A 174 -5.74 19.98 -11.99
C GLY A 174 -5.25 18.63 -11.47
N GLY A 175 -6.06 17.60 -11.71
CA GLY A 175 -5.71 16.27 -11.25
C GLY A 175 -6.89 15.32 -11.18
N VAL A 176 -6.67 14.18 -10.53
CA VAL A 176 -7.71 13.18 -10.24
C VAL A 176 -7.45 12.52 -8.89
N ALA A 177 -8.53 12.14 -8.23
CA ALA A 177 -8.52 11.26 -7.08
C ALA A 177 -9.04 9.88 -7.48
N VAL A 178 -8.45 8.82 -6.94
CA VAL A 178 -8.84 7.43 -7.19
C VAL A 178 -9.04 6.73 -5.87
N ARG A 179 -10.21 6.15 -5.70
CA ARG A 179 -10.56 5.30 -4.56
C ARG A 179 -10.58 3.85 -4.99
N ARG A 180 -10.03 2.95 -4.17
CA ARG A 180 -10.13 1.49 -4.32
C ARG A 180 -9.80 0.99 -5.73
N CYS A 181 -8.74 1.51 -6.35
CA CYS A 181 -8.33 1.04 -7.67
C CYS A 181 -8.10 -0.47 -7.65
N TYR A 182 -8.64 -1.17 -8.66
CA TYR A 182 -8.59 -2.64 -8.76
C TYR A 182 -9.20 -3.38 -7.57
N MET A 183 -10.15 -2.77 -6.88
CA MET A 183 -10.97 -3.36 -5.83
C MET A 183 -12.46 -3.15 -6.15
N GLU A 184 -13.34 -3.80 -5.37
CA GLU A 184 -14.77 -3.51 -5.44
C GLU A 184 -15.06 -2.04 -5.12
N ASN A 185 -16.00 -1.44 -5.86
CA ASN A 185 -16.39 -0.03 -5.74
C ASN A 185 -15.23 0.96 -5.99
N GLY A 186 -14.32 0.62 -6.91
CA GLY A 186 -13.30 1.53 -7.41
C GLY A 186 -13.91 2.72 -8.13
N GLU A 187 -13.40 3.92 -7.88
CA GLU A 187 -13.94 5.17 -8.42
C GLU A 187 -12.85 6.18 -8.74
N VAL A 188 -13.07 6.97 -9.81
CA VAL A 188 -12.21 8.09 -10.20
C VAL A 188 -13.04 9.36 -10.17
N SER A 189 -12.51 10.44 -9.59
CA SER A 189 -13.15 11.74 -9.47
C SER A 189 -12.13 12.86 -9.61
N GLU A 190 -12.57 14.08 -9.91
CA GLU A 190 -11.72 15.27 -9.90
C GLU A 190 -11.46 15.80 -8.48
N GLU A 191 -12.23 15.35 -7.50
CA GLU A 191 -12.08 15.70 -6.09
C GLU A 191 -12.24 14.47 -5.20
N VAL A 192 -11.67 14.52 -3.98
CA VAL A 192 -11.91 13.53 -2.93
C VAL A 192 -13.23 13.88 -2.25
N THR A 193 -14.25 13.04 -2.43
CA THR A 193 -15.59 13.20 -1.84
C THR A 193 -15.94 12.12 -0.83
N TRP A 194 -15.00 11.21 -0.54
CA TRP A 194 -15.17 10.02 0.31
C TRP A 194 -14.14 9.99 1.45
N ASP A 195 -14.48 9.31 2.52
CA ASP A 195 -13.54 8.94 3.59
C ASP A 195 -13.19 7.45 3.45
N ASP A 196 -12.18 7.15 2.61
CA ASP A 196 -11.71 5.80 2.37
C ASP A 196 -10.17 5.79 2.38
N TYR A 197 -9.59 4.90 3.21
CA TYR A 197 -8.14 4.78 3.35
C TYR A 197 -7.43 4.44 2.03
N PHE A 198 -8.06 3.66 1.16
CA PHE A 198 -7.54 3.27 -0.15
C PHE A 198 -7.75 4.37 -1.19
N THR A 199 -7.33 5.60 -0.85
CA THR A 199 -7.45 6.79 -1.71
C THR A 199 -6.09 7.35 -2.06
N VAL A 200 -5.87 7.55 -3.37
CA VAL A 200 -4.68 8.21 -3.93
C VAL A 200 -5.15 9.37 -4.79
N ALA A 201 -4.51 10.53 -4.69
CA ALA A 201 -4.75 11.65 -5.59
C ALA A 201 -3.48 11.99 -6.39
N TYR A 202 -3.68 12.49 -7.59
CA TYR A 202 -2.63 12.88 -8.52
C TYR A 202 -2.85 14.33 -8.92
N ILE A 203 -1.84 15.17 -8.71
CA ILE A 203 -1.89 16.61 -8.95
C ILE A 203 -0.80 16.95 -9.94
N TRP A 204 -1.17 17.36 -11.16
CA TRP A 204 -0.23 17.74 -12.23
C TRP A 204 -0.06 19.25 -12.30
N ARG A 205 1.18 19.73 -12.20
CA ARG A 205 1.48 21.13 -12.44
C ARG A 205 1.58 21.41 -13.94
N GLY A 206 0.68 22.24 -14.48
CA GLY A 206 0.79 22.78 -15.84
C GLY A 206 0.25 21.90 -16.97
N ARG A 207 -0.80 21.10 -16.70
CA ARG A 207 -1.60 20.45 -17.75
C ARG A 207 -2.88 21.21 -18.00
#